data_26debc9a3494ce4bede74e6931ac5dcc
#
_entry.id   26debc9a3494ce4bede74e6931ac5dcc
#
_cell.length_a   1.000
_cell.length_b   1.000
_cell.length_c   1.000
_cell.angle_alpha   90.00
_cell.angle_beta   90.00
_cell.angle_gamma   90.00
#
_symmetry.space_group_name_H-M   'P 1'
#
loop_
_entity.id
_entity.type
_entity.pdbx_description
1 polymer ?
#
loop_
_entity_poly.entity_id
_entity_poly.type
_entity_poly.pdbx_seq_one_letter_code
_entity_poly.pdbx_strand_id
1 'polypeptide(L)'
;EVAPKGHDTGGIYESYGRGWLIQIPDEKENILKEGDWNTMRIKVQGDNVQTWLNGQEMVNINDEKIGAGQGRIALQIHDGGGIKVLWRNLKIKTL
;
A
#
# COMPACT_ATOMS: atom_id res chain seq x y z
N GLU A 1 1.47 -1.12 2.14
CA GLU A 1 2.02 -0.31 3.24
C GLU A 1 1.65 1.15 3.10
N VAL A 2 1.30 1.81 4.18
CA VAL A 2 1.15 3.27 4.30
C VAL A 2 1.99 3.69 5.51
N ALA A 3 3.01 4.49 5.28
CA ALA A 3 4.02 4.79 6.29
C ALA A 3 4.63 6.19 6.05
N PRO A 4 5.40 6.72 6.99
CA PRO A 4 6.18 7.93 6.75
C PRO A 4 7.16 7.77 5.59
N LYS A 5 7.67 8.90 5.09
CA LYS A 5 8.68 8.90 4.02
C LYS A 5 9.90 8.05 4.42
N GLY A 6 10.40 7.27 3.47
CA GLY A 6 11.51 6.35 3.69
C GLY A 6 11.09 4.97 4.24
N HIS A 7 9.78 4.69 4.30
CA HIS A 7 9.25 3.45 4.84
C HIS A 7 8.31 2.72 3.87
N ASP A 8 8.58 2.83 2.57
CA ASP A 8 7.99 2.01 1.51
C ASP A 8 6.48 2.15 1.31
N THR A 9 5.92 3.38 1.41
CA THR A 9 4.50 3.59 1.09
C THR A 9 4.19 3.15 -0.35
N GLY A 10 3.22 2.27 -0.49
CA GLY A 10 2.86 1.60 -1.75
C GLY A 10 3.46 0.21 -1.89
N GLY A 11 4.44 -0.16 -1.08
CA GLY A 11 5.00 -1.52 -1.03
C GLY A 11 4.00 -2.55 -0.48
N ILE A 12 4.33 -3.82 -0.62
CA ILE A 12 3.48 -4.93 -0.19
C ILE A 12 4.18 -5.71 0.93
N TYR A 13 3.51 -5.78 2.07
CA TYR A 13 3.99 -6.47 3.25
C TYR A 13 2.95 -7.48 3.75
N GLU A 14 3.38 -8.69 4.06
CA GLU A 14 2.54 -9.74 4.64
C GLU A 14 2.84 -9.88 6.13
N SER A 15 1.96 -9.29 6.95
CA SER A 15 2.08 -9.35 8.42
C SER A 15 1.93 -10.79 8.92
N TYR A 16 2.78 -11.18 9.85
CA TYR A 16 2.81 -12.54 10.43
C TYR A 16 2.98 -13.66 9.40
N GLY A 17 3.52 -13.35 8.24
CA GLY A 17 3.74 -14.29 7.16
C GLY A 17 5.10 -14.08 6.50
N ARG A 18 5.10 -13.84 5.19
CA ARG A 18 6.33 -13.75 4.40
C ARG A 18 7.12 -12.45 4.59
N GLY A 19 6.56 -11.45 5.31
CA GLY A 19 7.17 -10.14 5.43
C GLY A 19 7.05 -9.32 4.14
N TRP A 20 8.12 -8.62 3.77
CA TRP A 20 8.14 -7.83 2.54
C TRP A 20 8.09 -8.73 1.30
N LEU A 21 7.05 -8.57 0.49
CA LEU A 21 6.99 -9.16 -0.84
C LEU A 21 7.70 -8.25 -1.84
N ILE A 22 7.53 -6.95 -1.70
CA ILE A 22 8.23 -5.95 -2.49
C ILE A 22 8.26 -4.63 -1.73
N GLN A 23 9.45 -4.04 -1.66
CA GLN A 23 9.68 -2.66 -1.21
C GLN A 23 9.75 -1.75 -2.44
N ILE A 24 9.58 -0.45 -2.24
CA ILE A 24 9.73 0.49 -3.34
C ILE A 24 11.18 0.96 -3.47
N PRO A 25 11.62 1.35 -4.69
CA PRO A 25 12.94 1.95 -4.87
C PRO A 25 13.07 3.29 -4.12
N ASP A 26 14.26 3.60 -3.65
CA ASP A 26 14.54 4.82 -2.88
C ASP A 26 14.11 6.10 -3.60
N GLU A 27 14.28 6.16 -4.91
CA GLU A 27 13.86 7.32 -5.71
C GLU A 27 12.35 7.54 -5.71
N LYS A 28 11.54 6.51 -5.46
CA LYS A 28 10.08 6.62 -5.36
C LYS A 28 9.61 7.09 -3.98
N GLU A 29 10.46 7.08 -2.98
CA GLU A 29 10.13 7.60 -1.64
C GLU A 29 9.78 9.09 -1.66
N ASN A 30 10.28 9.83 -2.64
CA ASN A 30 10.00 11.26 -2.79
C ASN A 30 8.61 11.57 -3.34
N ILE A 31 7.87 10.57 -3.81
CA ILE A 31 6.51 10.74 -4.31
C ILE A 31 5.53 11.03 -3.17
N LEU A 32 5.79 10.47 -1.98
CA LEU A 32 5.00 10.74 -0.78
C LEU A 32 5.19 12.19 -0.32
N LYS A 33 4.10 12.90 -0.12
CA LYS A 33 4.06 14.25 0.43
C LYS A 33 3.78 14.17 1.92
N GLU A 34 4.78 14.40 2.75
CA GLU A 34 4.59 14.43 4.20
C GLU A 34 3.82 15.67 4.63
N GLY A 35 2.92 15.50 5.60
CA GLY A 35 2.13 16.61 6.12
C GLY A 35 1.04 17.11 5.18
N ASP A 36 0.78 16.40 4.11
CA ASP A 36 -0.25 16.75 3.12
C ASP A 36 -1.09 15.51 2.77
N TRP A 37 -2.18 15.72 2.06
CA TRP A 37 -2.98 14.63 1.54
C TRP A 37 -2.28 13.97 0.36
N ASN A 38 -2.28 12.64 0.38
CA ASN A 38 -1.78 11.80 -0.70
C ASN A 38 -2.94 10.95 -1.25
N THR A 39 -2.94 10.73 -2.55
CA THR A 39 -3.90 9.84 -3.19
C THR A 39 -3.27 8.48 -3.41
N MET A 40 -3.90 7.43 -2.91
CA MET A 40 -3.46 6.06 -3.15
C MET A 40 -4.53 5.30 -3.93
N ARG A 41 -4.10 4.55 -4.92
CA ARG A 41 -4.93 3.62 -5.67
C ARG A 41 -4.32 2.23 -5.59
N ILE A 42 -5.15 1.25 -5.33
CA ILE A 42 -4.77 -0.15 -5.29
C ILE A 42 -5.70 -0.91 -6.23
N LYS A 43 -5.13 -1.72 -7.12
CA LYS A 43 -5.88 -2.61 -8.00
C LYS A 43 -5.42 -4.03 -7.77
N VAL A 44 -6.36 -4.90 -7.45
CA VAL A 44 -6.11 -6.34 -7.31
C VAL A 44 -7.02 -7.06 -8.28
N GLN A 45 -6.42 -7.80 -9.20
CA GLN A 45 -7.15 -8.59 -10.18
C GLN A 45 -6.45 -9.94 -10.38
N GLY A 46 -7.10 -11.03 -9.94
CA GLY A 46 -6.45 -12.32 -9.90
C GLY A 46 -5.18 -12.28 -9.04
N ASP A 47 -4.06 -12.73 -9.60
CA ASP A 47 -2.76 -12.72 -8.93
C ASP A 47 -2.05 -11.36 -8.99
N ASN A 48 -2.55 -10.43 -9.79
CA ASN A 48 -1.89 -9.14 -10.03
C ASN A 48 -2.28 -8.11 -9.01
N VAL A 49 -1.28 -7.44 -8.43
CA VAL A 49 -1.44 -6.30 -7.53
C VAL A 49 -0.65 -5.12 -8.06
N GLN A 50 -1.33 -4.01 -8.23
CA GLN A 50 -0.72 -2.73 -8.60
C GLN A 50 -1.06 -1.67 -7.56
N THR A 51 -0.10 -0.85 -7.23
CA THR A 51 -0.31 0.32 -6.37
C THR A 51 0.18 1.58 -7.06
N TRP A 52 -0.54 2.68 -6.84
CA TRP A 52 -0.17 4.01 -7.30
C TRP A 52 -0.22 4.98 -6.14
N LEU A 53 0.73 5.87 -6.08
CA LEU A 53 0.77 6.98 -5.13
C LEU A 53 0.84 8.29 -5.90
N ASN A 54 -0.12 9.18 -5.66
CA ASN A 54 -0.21 10.46 -6.35
C ASN A 54 -0.15 10.32 -7.89
N GLY A 55 -0.81 9.29 -8.42
CA GLY A 55 -0.86 9.01 -9.85
C GLY A 55 0.36 8.31 -10.44
N GLN A 56 1.37 8.00 -9.64
CA GLN A 56 2.58 7.30 -10.09
C GLN A 56 2.58 5.85 -9.61
N GLU A 57 2.88 4.91 -10.52
CA GLU A 57 2.96 3.49 -10.17
C GLU A 57 4.10 3.24 -9.18
N MET A 58 3.77 2.58 -8.08
CA MET A 58 4.73 2.18 -7.06
C MET A 58 5.10 0.71 -7.20
N VAL A 59 4.10 -0.15 -7.37
CA VAL A 59 4.26 -1.60 -7.41
C VAL A 59 3.36 -2.21 -8.49
N ASN A 60 3.89 -3.21 -9.17
CA ASN A 60 3.12 -4.08 -10.06
C ASN A 60 3.72 -5.48 -9.96
N ILE A 61 3.06 -6.37 -9.23
CA ILE A 61 3.53 -7.74 -9.02
C ILE A 61 2.42 -8.76 -9.27
N ASN A 62 2.83 -10.00 -9.53
CA ASN A 62 1.94 -11.15 -9.55
C ASN A 62 2.30 -12.08 -8.39
N ASP A 63 1.30 -12.50 -7.63
CA ASP A 63 1.47 -13.36 -6.47
C ASP A 63 0.29 -14.31 -6.33
N GLU A 64 0.55 -15.61 -6.46
CA GLU A 64 -0.49 -16.64 -6.44
C GLU A 64 -1.22 -16.71 -5.09
N LYS A 65 -0.53 -16.47 -3.99
CA LYS A 65 -1.16 -16.49 -2.67
C LYS A 65 -2.13 -15.32 -2.49
N ILE A 66 -1.81 -14.17 -3.03
CA ILE A 66 -2.73 -13.03 -3.04
C ILE A 66 -3.95 -13.35 -3.89
N GLY A 67 -3.73 -13.90 -5.09
CA GLY A 67 -4.83 -14.27 -5.99
C GLY A 67 -5.75 -15.34 -5.45
N ALA A 68 -5.23 -16.26 -4.65
CA ALA A 68 -6.02 -17.30 -3.99
C ALA A 68 -6.68 -16.84 -2.68
N GLY A 69 -6.29 -15.67 -2.17
CA GLY A 69 -6.76 -15.17 -0.89
C GLY A 69 -8.19 -14.64 -0.93
N GLN A 70 -8.84 -14.74 0.21
CA GLN A 70 -10.12 -14.09 0.47
C GLN A 70 -10.01 -13.36 1.80
N GLY A 71 -10.54 -12.16 1.88
CA GLY A 71 -10.41 -11.38 3.09
C GLY A 71 -11.22 -10.10 3.05
N ARG A 72 -10.92 -9.23 4.00
CA ARG A 72 -11.57 -7.93 4.16
C ARG A 72 -10.55 -6.82 3.92
N ILE A 73 -11.08 -5.65 3.65
CA ILE A 73 -10.26 -4.42 3.58
C ILE A 73 -10.33 -3.74 4.94
N ALA A 74 -9.19 -3.35 5.47
CA ALA A 74 -9.08 -2.63 6.72
C ALA A 74 -8.07 -1.49 6.62
N LEU A 75 -8.29 -0.44 7.37
CA LEU A 75 -7.36 0.66 7.55
C LEU A 75 -6.61 0.43 8.86
N GLN A 76 -5.30 0.33 8.79
CA GLN A 76 -4.46 -0.03 9.93
C GLN A 76 -3.66 1.16 10.43
N ILE A 77 -3.47 1.22 11.74
CA ILE A 77 -2.45 2.05 12.39
C ILE A 77 -1.49 1.10 13.09
N HIS A 78 -0.20 1.22 12.78
CA HIS A 78 0.83 0.42 13.41
C HIS A 78 0.94 0.74 14.91
N ASP A 79 1.27 -0.27 15.73
CA ASP A 79 1.53 -0.07 17.14
C ASP A 79 2.84 0.71 17.38
N GLY A 80 3.12 1.10 18.62
CA GLY A 80 4.32 1.84 19.00
C GLY A 80 4.09 3.29 19.39
N GLY A 81 2.89 3.82 19.20
CA GLY A 81 2.51 5.18 19.60
C GLY A 81 3.12 6.28 18.72
N GLY A 82 2.65 7.52 18.90
CA GLY A 82 3.17 8.67 18.16
C GLY A 82 2.79 8.71 16.68
N ILE A 83 1.90 7.82 16.24
CA ILE A 83 1.47 7.71 14.85
C ILE A 83 0.07 8.28 14.71
N LYS A 84 -0.13 9.15 13.72
CA LYS A 84 -1.45 9.69 13.37
C LYS A 84 -1.64 9.56 11.87
N VAL A 85 -2.72 8.90 11.46
CA VAL A 85 -3.10 8.74 10.06
C VAL A 85 -4.52 9.23 9.88
N LEU A 86 -4.76 10.05 8.88
CA LEU A 86 -6.08 10.53 8.50
C LEU A 86 -6.47 9.93 7.15
N TRP A 87 -7.69 9.45 7.05
CA TRP A 87 -8.26 8.84 5.86
C TRP A 87 -9.47 9.61 5.39
N ARG A 88 -9.63 9.79 4.08
CA ARG A 88 -10.83 10.40 3.49
C ARG A 88 -11.08 9.90 2.07
N ASN A 89 -12.31 10.11 1.60
CA ASN A 89 -12.71 9.82 0.21
C ASN A 89 -12.45 8.36 -0.20
N LEU A 90 -12.77 7.42 0.70
CA LEU A 90 -12.60 5.99 0.43
C LEU A 90 -13.60 5.53 -0.61
N LYS A 91 -13.12 4.90 -1.68
CA LYS A 91 -13.94 4.39 -2.77
C LYS A 91 -13.51 2.97 -3.12
N ILE A 92 -14.48 2.10 -3.40
CA ILE A 92 -14.24 0.74 -3.86
C ILE A 92 -14.99 0.55 -5.17
N LYS A 93 -14.31 -0.06 -6.14
CA LYS A 93 -14.91 -0.47 -7.41
C LYS A 93 -14.60 -1.94 -7.64
N THR A 94 -15.63 -2.74 -7.85
CA THR A 94 -15.46 -4.14 -8.29
C THR A 94 -15.15 -4.18 -9.78
N LEU A 95 -14.23 -5.07 -10.13
CA LEU A 95 -13.80 -5.27 -11.52
C LEU A 95 -14.55 -6.42 -12.18
#